data_d262f18e023199c272bd8981d28683c5
#
_entry.id   d262f18e023199c272bd8981d28683c5
#
_cell.length_a   1.000
_cell.length_b   1.000
_cell.length_c   1.000
_cell.angle_alpha   90.00
_cell.angle_beta   90.00
_cell.angle_gamma   90.00
#
_symmetry.space_group_name_H-M   'P 1'
#
loop_
_entity.id
_entity.type
_entity.pdbx_description
1 polymer ?
#
loop_
_entity_poly.entity_id
_entity_poly.type
_entity_poly.pdbx_seq_one_letter_code
_entity_poly.pdbx_strand_id
1 'polypeptide(L)'
;MSELRDRLAALGFTIYVLALLAISVPPAWAILLLLPCGKRSDLWSKRWARWLIGASGCALSVRGADHVPEDRPVVFVSNHASYLDSIVLMAALPWPYRFVVAHAYTAWPVVGTAIRKSEHITVDRRSAVARARSFDVIEAALRKGSSVLIYPEGRRAHGLVLEAFRGGAFRAAAATGRAVVPITVRGTRVIMGRGVRLLHRGPIDVTIHHPIAPASNDRREIVRLRDAVRSEIERGLGDGYSVCRGATG
;
A
#
# COMPACT_ATOMS: atom_id res chain seq x y z
N MET A 1 -27.62 -21.93 13.16
CA MET A 1 -26.61 -22.06 14.23
C MET A 1 -25.20 -21.66 13.76
N SER A 2 -24.76 -21.96 12.53
CA SER A 2 -23.47 -21.55 11.97
C SER A 2 -23.30 -20.02 11.92
N GLU A 3 -24.29 -19.31 11.40
CA GLU A 3 -24.24 -17.86 11.23
C GLU A 3 -24.10 -17.08 12.56
N LEU A 4 -24.79 -17.52 13.62
CA LEU A 4 -24.64 -16.92 14.95
C LEU A 4 -23.23 -17.15 15.52
N ARG A 5 -22.69 -18.35 15.34
CA ARG A 5 -21.34 -18.70 15.76
C ARG A 5 -20.30 -17.85 15.04
N ASP A 6 -20.47 -17.65 13.72
CA ASP A 6 -19.54 -16.85 12.91
C ASP A 6 -19.62 -15.37 13.30
N ARG A 7 -20.79 -14.83 13.60
CA ARG A 7 -20.95 -13.47 14.10
C ARG A 7 -20.32 -13.27 15.48
N LEU A 8 -20.49 -14.24 16.39
CA LEU A 8 -19.86 -14.19 17.72
C LEU A 8 -18.32 -14.28 17.62
N ALA A 9 -17.80 -15.14 16.76
CA ALA A 9 -16.36 -15.22 16.49
C ALA A 9 -15.81 -13.91 15.92
N ALA A 10 -16.50 -13.30 14.95
CA ALA A 10 -16.11 -12.01 14.38
C ALA A 10 -16.19 -10.87 15.42
N LEU A 11 -17.20 -10.87 16.30
CA LEU A 11 -17.29 -9.90 17.39
C LEU A 11 -16.13 -10.05 18.37
N GLY A 12 -15.84 -11.28 18.82
CA GLY A 12 -14.72 -11.57 19.70
C GLY A 12 -13.39 -11.15 19.08
N PHE A 13 -13.19 -11.45 17.80
CA PHE A 13 -12.00 -11.03 17.08
C PHE A 13 -11.91 -9.50 16.95
N THR A 14 -13.03 -8.82 16.70
CA THR A 14 -13.08 -7.35 16.64
C THR A 14 -12.67 -6.74 17.97
N ILE A 15 -13.24 -7.22 19.09
CA ILE A 15 -12.91 -6.74 20.44
C ILE A 15 -11.40 -6.97 20.72
N TYR A 16 -10.90 -8.15 20.39
CA TYR A 16 -9.49 -8.48 20.56
C TYR A 16 -8.57 -7.52 19.78
N VAL A 17 -8.85 -7.27 18.50
CA VAL A 17 -8.03 -6.38 17.67
C VAL A 17 -8.13 -4.93 18.16
N LEU A 18 -9.31 -4.46 18.58
CA LEU A 18 -9.48 -3.13 19.16
C LEU A 18 -8.69 -2.98 20.47
N ALA A 19 -8.72 -3.98 21.34
CA ALA A 19 -7.91 -4.00 22.57
C ALA A 19 -6.41 -4.00 22.24
N LEU A 20 -5.98 -4.82 21.27
CA LEU A 20 -4.61 -4.88 20.81
C LEU A 20 -4.13 -3.51 20.28
N LEU A 21 -4.96 -2.81 19.50
CA LEU A 21 -4.67 -1.47 19.01
C LEU A 21 -4.65 -0.45 20.15
N ALA A 22 -5.63 -0.48 21.06
CA ALA A 22 -5.70 0.44 22.20
C ALA A 22 -4.48 0.33 23.13
N ILE A 23 -3.95 -0.87 23.31
CA ILE A 23 -2.76 -1.12 24.14
C ILE A 23 -1.47 -0.80 23.40
N SER A 24 -1.37 -1.13 22.10
CA SER A 24 -0.10 -1.03 21.37
C SER A 24 0.14 0.32 20.67
N VAL A 25 -0.91 1.00 20.20
CA VAL A 25 -0.76 2.26 19.45
C VAL A 25 -0.20 3.40 20.31
N PRO A 26 -0.68 3.65 21.55
CA PRO A 26 -0.15 4.76 22.34
C PRO A 26 1.34 4.67 22.63
N PRO A 27 1.90 3.55 23.15
CA PRO A 27 3.33 3.45 23.37
C PRO A 27 4.13 3.44 22.06
N ALA A 28 3.64 2.81 20.99
CA ALA A 28 4.31 2.85 19.70
C ALA A 28 4.37 4.27 19.12
N TRP A 29 3.32 5.03 19.28
CA TRP A 29 3.26 6.43 18.87
C TRP A 29 4.20 7.31 19.73
N ALA A 30 4.22 7.12 21.05
CA ALA A 30 5.13 7.83 21.94
C ALA A 30 6.60 7.59 21.55
N ILE A 31 6.99 6.35 21.28
CA ILE A 31 8.33 6.04 20.79
C ILE A 31 8.60 6.73 19.44
N LEU A 32 7.64 6.69 18.52
CA LEU A 32 7.77 7.33 17.21
C LEU A 32 7.97 8.84 17.32
N LEU A 33 7.33 9.52 18.28
CA LEU A 33 7.52 10.95 18.55
C LEU A 33 8.96 11.27 18.96
N LEU A 34 9.59 10.39 19.74
CA LEU A 34 10.96 10.55 20.24
C LEU A 34 12.03 10.24 19.20
N LEU A 35 11.72 9.40 18.22
CA LEU A 35 12.68 9.01 17.16
C LEU A 35 12.97 10.17 16.20
N PRO A 36 14.20 10.26 15.63
CA PRO A 36 14.48 11.21 14.55
C PRO A 36 13.71 10.85 13.28
N CYS A 37 13.44 11.85 12.44
CA CYS A 37 12.82 11.61 11.13
C CYS A 37 13.71 10.72 10.23
N GLY A 38 13.09 10.03 9.28
CA GLY A 38 13.76 9.20 8.29
C GLY A 38 13.88 7.74 8.68
N LYS A 39 15.03 7.13 8.39
CA LYS A 39 15.26 5.67 8.42
C LYS A 39 14.89 4.99 9.76
N ARG A 40 15.20 5.62 10.91
CA ARG A 40 14.91 5.02 12.22
C ARG A 40 13.40 4.94 12.48
N SER A 41 12.67 5.99 12.16
CA SER A 41 11.21 6.03 12.28
C SER A 41 10.51 5.08 11.32
N ASP A 42 10.99 4.98 10.06
CA ASP A 42 10.49 3.99 9.08
C ASP A 42 10.69 2.56 9.59
N LEU A 43 11.90 2.23 10.05
CA LEU A 43 12.21 0.90 10.57
C LEU A 43 11.38 0.54 11.82
N TRP A 44 11.16 1.51 12.71
CA TRP A 44 10.29 1.32 13.88
C TRP A 44 8.86 1.03 13.45
N SER A 45 8.29 1.83 12.53
CA SER A 45 6.94 1.65 12.01
C SER A 45 6.77 0.27 11.36
N LYS A 46 7.75 -0.20 10.60
CA LYS A 46 7.75 -1.54 9.98
C LYS A 46 7.83 -2.66 11.01
N ARG A 47 8.67 -2.52 12.05
CA ARG A 47 8.76 -3.50 13.14
C ARG A 47 7.45 -3.60 13.91
N TRP A 48 6.85 -2.45 14.24
CA TRP A 48 5.56 -2.43 14.90
C TRP A 48 4.46 -3.04 14.02
N ALA A 49 4.41 -2.71 12.73
CA ALA A 49 3.45 -3.30 11.80
C ALA A 49 3.59 -4.82 11.71
N ARG A 50 4.82 -5.33 11.64
CA ARG A 50 5.10 -6.78 11.62
C ARG A 50 4.66 -7.46 12.91
N TRP A 51 4.97 -6.85 14.05
CA TRP A 51 4.52 -7.34 15.35
C TRP A 51 2.99 -7.33 15.44
N LEU A 52 2.33 -6.24 15.01
CA LEU A 52 0.87 -6.12 15.04
C LEU A 52 0.17 -7.20 14.20
N ILE A 53 0.64 -7.46 12.98
CA ILE A 53 0.09 -8.53 12.12
C ILE A 53 0.31 -9.89 12.80
N GLY A 54 1.49 -10.17 13.33
CA GLY A 54 1.76 -11.41 14.08
C GLY A 54 0.85 -11.57 15.30
N ALA A 55 0.75 -10.53 16.12
CA ALA A 55 -0.11 -10.52 17.31
C ALA A 55 -1.60 -10.65 16.97
N SER A 56 -2.06 -10.12 15.83
CA SER A 56 -3.46 -10.29 15.40
C SER A 56 -3.85 -11.75 15.13
N GLY A 57 -2.86 -12.63 14.94
CA GLY A 57 -3.09 -14.03 14.57
C GLY A 57 -3.55 -14.21 13.12
N CYS A 58 -3.46 -13.17 12.27
CA CYS A 58 -3.62 -13.29 10.84
C CYS A 58 -2.32 -13.80 10.22
N ALA A 59 -2.38 -14.92 9.51
CA ALA A 59 -1.20 -15.48 8.84
C ALA A 59 -0.81 -14.60 7.66
N LEU A 60 0.44 -14.08 7.66
CA LEU A 60 1.00 -13.31 6.56
C LEU A 60 1.96 -14.19 5.76
N SER A 61 1.66 -14.38 4.48
CA SER A 61 2.52 -15.03 3.49
C SER A 61 3.08 -13.99 2.52
N VAL A 62 4.40 -14.01 2.30
CA VAL A 62 5.07 -13.11 1.34
C VAL A 62 5.84 -13.95 0.33
N ARG A 63 5.61 -13.72 -0.96
CA ARG A 63 6.27 -14.42 -2.07
C ARG A 63 6.89 -13.44 -3.05
N GLY A 64 7.98 -13.84 -3.72
CA GLY A 64 8.66 -13.06 -4.74
C GLY A 64 9.50 -11.91 -4.18
N ALA A 65 9.97 -12.01 -2.94
CA ALA A 65 10.85 -11.02 -2.34
C ALA A 65 12.18 -10.88 -3.10
N ASP A 66 12.65 -11.96 -3.69
CA ASP A 66 13.85 -12.06 -4.53
C ASP A 66 13.72 -11.33 -5.89
N HIS A 67 12.53 -10.94 -6.29
CA HIS A 67 12.30 -10.16 -7.51
C HIS A 67 12.71 -8.67 -7.37
N VAL A 68 12.84 -8.15 -6.15
CA VAL A 68 13.10 -6.73 -5.95
C VAL A 68 14.59 -6.42 -6.15
N PRO A 69 14.95 -5.50 -7.08
CA PRO A 69 16.33 -5.07 -7.25
C PRO A 69 16.86 -4.39 -5.98
N GLU A 70 18.02 -4.82 -5.49
CA GLU A 70 18.64 -4.26 -4.29
C GLU A 70 19.47 -2.99 -4.56
N ASP A 71 19.97 -2.87 -5.79
CA ASP A 71 20.95 -1.88 -6.20
C ASP A 71 20.38 -0.54 -6.68
N ARG A 72 19.07 -0.48 -6.91
CA ARG A 72 18.42 0.71 -7.48
C ARG A 72 17.01 0.94 -6.95
N PRO A 73 16.56 2.20 -6.86
CA PRO A 73 15.19 2.51 -6.45
C PRO A 73 14.16 2.04 -7.49
N VAL A 74 13.00 1.64 -6.98
CA VAL A 74 11.87 1.15 -7.78
C VAL A 74 10.58 1.87 -7.42
N VAL A 75 9.58 1.75 -8.28
CA VAL A 75 8.21 2.18 -8.02
C VAL A 75 7.38 0.95 -7.67
N PHE A 76 7.11 0.73 -6.39
CA PHE A 76 6.15 -0.29 -5.96
C PHE A 76 4.73 0.17 -6.27
N VAL A 77 3.96 -0.70 -6.90
CA VAL A 77 2.56 -0.46 -7.25
C VAL A 77 1.71 -1.60 -6.72
N SER A 78 0.70 -1.30 -5.90
CA SER A 78 -0.17 -2.32 -5.29
C SER A 78 -1.65 -1.98 -5.46
N ASN A 79 -2.52 -3.00 -5.51
CA ASN A 79 -3.95 -2.84 -5.33
C ASN A 79 -4.28 -2.32 -3.92
N HIS A 80 -5.45 -1.69 -3.76
CA HIS A 80 -5.86 -1.08 -2.50
C HIS A 80 -7.32 -1.38 -2.15
N ALA A 81 -7.54 -2.36 -1.29
CA ALA A 81 -8.86 -2.86 -0.89
C ALA A 81 -9.21 -2.53 0.58
N SER A 82 -8.21 -2.22 1.41
CA SER A 82 -8.38 -2.02 2.86
C SER A 82 -7.40 -0.98 3.41
N TYR A 83 -7.71 -0.36 4.52
CA TYR A 83 -6.70 0.38 5.32
C TYR A 83 -5.59 -0.53 5.84
N LEU A 84 -5.90 -1.81 6.03
CA LEU A 84 -4.94 -2.82 6.48
C LEU A 84 -3.80 -3.03 5.47
N ASP A 85 -4.02 -2.76 4.16
CA ASP A 85 -3.00 -2.95 3.12
C ASP A 85 -1.71 -2.19 3.43
N SER A 86 -1.81 -0.95 3.94
CA SER A 86 -0.62 -0.16 4.27
C SER A 86 0.16 -0.76 5.43
N ILE A 87 -0.52 -1.30 6.44
CA ILE A 87 0.11 -2.00 7.58
C ILE A 87 0.74 -3.31 7.11
N VAL A 88 0.04 -4.05 6.25
CA VAL A 88 0.53 -5.30 5.66
C VAL A 88 1.78 -5.04 4.82
N LEU A 89 1.79 -4.02 3.96
CA LEU A 89 2.96 -3.70 3.14
C LEU A 89 4.14 -3.19 3.99
N MET A 90 3.89 -2.45 5.07
CA MET A 90 4.95 -2.12 6.04
C MET A 90 5.53 -3.37 6.71
N ALA A 91 4.70 -4.36 7.02
CA ALA A 91 5.15 -5.63 7.61
C ALA A 91 5.90 -6.51 6.60
N ALA A 92 5.43 -6.56 5.35
CA ALA A 92 5.91 -7.46 4.30
C ALA A 92 7.19 -6.98 3.62
N LEU A 93 7.33 -5.64 3.39
CA LEU A 93 8.43 -5.10 2.59
C LEU A 93 9.59 -4.62 3.48
N PRO A 94 10.74 -5.31 3.49
CA PRO A 94 11.89 -4.92 4.32
C PRO A 94 12.66 -3.70 3.75
N TRP A 95 12.60 -3.47 2.42
CA TRP A 95 13.34 -2.39 1.76
C TRP A 95 12.84 -1.01 2.18
N PRO A 96 13.69 0.02 2.21
CA PRO A 96 13.27 1.40 2.43
C PRO A 96 12.47 1.90 1.24
N TYR A 97 11.32 2.51 1.51
CA TYR A 97 10.47 3.17 0.52
C TYR A 97 9.63 4.26 1.17
N ARG A 98 9.10 5.15 0.36
CA ARG A 98 8.20 6.22 0.80
C ARG A 98 6.79 5.94 0.26
N PHE A 99 5.80 5.85 1.12
CA PHE A 99 4.40 5.83 0.69
C PHE A 99 4.02 7.16 0.04
N VAL A 100 3.22 7.08 -1.03
CA VAL A 100 2.54 8.23 -1.61
C VAL A 100 1.12 8.28 -1.03
N VAL A 101 0.89 9.22 -0.12
CA VAL A 101 -0.30 9.29 0.74
C VAL A 101 -1.08 10.57 0.44
N ALA A 102 -2.43 10.51 0.49
CA ALA A 102 -3.24 11.72 0.35
C ALA A 102 -2.99 12.69 1.52
N HIS A 103 -2.83 13.98 1.22
CA HIS A 103 -2.52 15.03 2.21
C HIS A 103 -3.52 15.06 3.39
N ALA A 104 -4.79 14.73 3.14
CA ALA A 104 -5.82 14.70 4.18
C ALA A 104 -5.46 13.81 5.40
N TYR A 105 -4.67 12.76 5.22
CA TYR A 105 -4.27 11.89 6.33
C TYR A 105 -3.21 12.51 7.26
N THR A 106 -2.57 13.62 6.87
CA THR A 106 -1.62 14.34 7.74
C THR A 106 -2.28 14.97 8.96
N ALA A 107 -3.60 15.20 8.90
CA ALA A 107 -4.39 15.72 10.01
C ALA A 107 -4.68 14.68 11.10
N TRP A 108 -4.49 13.39 10.83
CA TRP A 108 -4.72 12.32 11.81
C TRP A 108 -3.51 12.21 12.76
N PRO A 109 -3.69 12.30 14.09
CA PRO A 109 -2.55 12.42 15.02
C PRO A 109 -1.48 11.33 14.83
N VAL A 110 -1.87 10.06 14.93
CA VAL A 110 -0.95 8.93 14.83
C VAL A 110 -0.43 8.75 13.40
N VAL A 111 -1.34 8.71 12.42
CA VAL A 111 -1.00 8.50 11.01
C VAL A 111 -0.20 9.67 10.46
N GLY A 112 -0.59 10.93 10.76
CA GLY A 112 0.13 12.12 10.34
C GLY A 112 1.54 12.19 10.94
N THR A 113 1.71 11.74 12.19
CA THR A 113 3.03 11.61 12.80
C THR A 113 3.89 10.58 12.05
N ALA A 114 3.35 9.40 11.74
CA ALA A 114 4.06 8.38 10.98
C ALA A 114 4.44 8.88 9.58
N ILE A 115 3.53 9.57 8.89
CA ILE A 115 3.79 10.18 7.57
C ILE A 115 4.99 11.13 7.64
N ARG A 116 5.00 12.06 8.60
CA ARG A 116 6.09 13.04 8.75
C ARG A 116 7.39 12.39 9.19
N LYS A 117 7.35 11.54 10.20
CA LYS A 117 8.55 10.91 10.80
C LYS A 117 9.22 9.93 9.86
N SER A 118 8.47 9.18 9.07
CA SER A 118 9.01 8.26 8.05
C SER A 118 9.22 8.94 6.69
N GLU A 119 9.05 10.27 6.62
CA GLU A 119 9.26 11.08 5.41
C GLU A 119 8.47 10.58 4.20
N HIS A 120 7.23 10.09 4.43
CA HIS A 120 6.35 9.69 3.35
C HIS A 120 5.92 10.87 2.49
N ILE A 121 5.65 10.64 1.21
CA ILE A 121 5.31 11.68 0.25
C ILE A 121 3.82 11.97 0.35
N THR A 122 3.46 13.22 0.61
CA THR A 122 2.05 13.64 0.61
C THR A 122 1.67 14.24 -0.72
N VAL A 123 0.49 13.85 -1.23
CA VAL A 123 -0.05 14.33 -2.50
C VAL A 123 -1.39 15.03 -2.29
N ASP A 124 -1.51 16.20 -2.86
CA ASP A 124 -2.79 16.91 -2.94
C ASP A 124 -3.44 16.63 -4.30
N ARG A 125 -4.71 16.23 -4.28
CA ARG A 125 -5.46 15.83 -5.47
C ARG A 125 -6.60 16.81 -5.81
N ARG A 126 -6.73 17.90 -5.06
CA ARG A 126 -7.86 18.85 -5.16
C ARG A 126 -7.84 19.64 -6.46
N SER A 127 -6.68 19.91 -7.05
CA SER A 127 -6.56 20.65 -8.31
C SER A 127 -5.58 20.00 -9.29
N ALA A 128 -5.63 20.39 -10.56
CA ALA A 128 -4.68 19.94 -11.57
C ALA A 128 -3.24 20.38 -11.24
N VAL A 129 -3.07 21.62 -10.75
CA VAL A 129 -1.79 22.17 -10.33
C VAL A 129 -1.21 21.41 -9.15
N ALA A 130 -2.03 21.11 -8.13
CA ALA A 130 -1.59 20.33 -6.97
C ALA A 130 -1.19 18.90 -7.36
N ARG A 131 -1.92 18.28 -8.31
CA ARG A 131 -1.53 16.98 -8.87
C ARG A 131 -0.19 17.04 -9.62
N ALA A 132 0.04 18.05 -10.45
CA ALA A 132 1.31 18.22 -11.16
C ALA A 132 2.48 18.34 -10.18
N ARG A 133 2.39 19.21 -9.18
CA ARG A 133 3.39 19.36 -8.12
C ARG A 133 3.66 18.04 -7.37
N SER A 134 2.63 17.23 -7.18
CA SER A 134 2.78 15.92 -6.53
C SER A 134 3.64 14.95 -7.36
N PHE A 135 3.56 15.01 -8.69
CA PHE A 135 4.43 14.23 -9.57
C PHE A 135 5.89 14.66 -9.46
N ASP A 136 6.16 15.97 -9.46
CA ASP A 136 7.51 16.50 -9.33
C ASP A 136 8.19 16.01 -8.03
N VAL A 137 7.43 15.97 -6.92
CA VAL A 137 7.93 15.44 -5.63
C VAL A 137 8.25 13.94 -5.71
N ILE A 138 7.40 13.15 -6.38
CA ILE A 138 7.64 11.72 -6.57
C ILE A 138 8.87 11.48 -7.44
N GLU A 139 8.98 12.18 -8.57
CA GLU A 139 10.15 12.09 -9.45
C GLU A 139 11.43 12.51 -8.72
N ALA A 140 11.41 13.61 -7.97
CA ALA A 140 12.55 14.06 -7.18
C ALA A 140 12.99 13.01 -6.14
N ALA A 141 12.05 12.32 -5.49
CA ALA A 141 12.36 11.25 -4.54
C ALA A 141 13.05 10.06 -5.24
N LEU A 142 12.55 9.65 -6.41
CA LEU A 142 13.14 8.57 -7.22
C LEU A 142 14.53 8.93 -7.72
N ARG A 143 14.75 10.17 -8.18
CA ARG A 143 16.07 10.68 -8.61
C ARG A 143 17.07 10.73 -7.47
N LYS A 144 16.62 11.02 -6.23
CA LYS A 144 17.43 11.01 -5.00
C LYS A 144 17.69 9.59 -4.45
N GLY A 145 17.28 8.55 -5.15
CA GLY A 145 17.56 7.17 -4.75
C GLY A 145 16.54 6.57 -3.77
N SER A 146 15.37 7.18 -3.58
CA SER A 146 14.30 6.62 -2.74
C SER A 146 13.33 5.82 -3.60
N SER A 147 13.05 4.57 -3.23
CA SER A 147 11.89 3.85 -3.76
C SER A 147 10.60 4.49 -3.27
N VAL A 148 9.53 4.36 -4.05
CA VAL A 148 8.20 4.86 -3.68
C VAL A 148 7.17 3.74 -3.77
N LEU A 149 6.11 3.80 -2.93
CA LEU A 149 4.97 2.89 -3.00
C LEU A 149 3.70 3.68 -3.27
N ILE A 150 2.99 3.29 -4.32
CA ILE A 150 1.83 4.00 -4.83
C ILE A 150 0.66 3.02 -5.03
N TYR A 151 -0.53 3.42 -4.56
CA TYR A 151 -1.79 2.79 -4.94
C TYR A 151 -2.35 3.51 -6.18
N PRO A 152 -2.26 2.91 -7.39
CA PRO A 152 -2.59 3.60 -8.63
C PRO A 152 -4.09 3.86 -8.80
N GLU A 153 -4.92 3.11 -8.09
CA GLU A 153 -6.38 3.32 -8.02
C GLU A 153 -6.74 4.71 -7.44
N GLY A 154 -5.87 5.23 -6.56
CA GLY A 154 -6.04 6.53 -5.93
C GLY A 154 -7.11 6.58 -4.85
N ARG A 155 -7.83 5.51 -4.63
CA ARG A 155 -8.82 5.30 -3.55
C ARG A 155 -8.88 3.82 -3.21
N ARG A 156 -9.48 3.47 -2.07
CA ARG A 156 -9.75 2.08 -1.75
C ARG A 156 -10.90 1.56 -2.61
N ALA A 157 -10.70 0.39 -3.19
CA ALA A 157 -11.68 -0.28 -4.03
C ALA A 157 -13.01 -0.53 -3.29
N HIS A 158 -14.09 -0.46 -4.04
CA HIS A 158 -15.41 -0.90 -3.62
C HIS A 158 -15.65 -2.33 -4.11
N GLY A 159 -15.93 -3.26 -3.22
CA GLY A 159 -16.17 -4.64 -3.63
C GLY A 159 -14.89 -5.39 -4.01
N LEU A 160 -15.05 -6.55 -4.60
CA LEU A 160 -13.98 -7.35 -5.19
C LEU A 160 -13.71 -6.85 -6.63
N VAL A 161 -13.36 -5.56 -6.74
CA VAL A 161 -13.16 -4.91 -8.04
C VAL A 161 -11.80 -4.21 -8.02
N LEU A 162 -10.96 -4.50 -8.99
CA LEU A 162 -9.75 -3.71 -9.22
C LEU A 162 -10.15 -2.45 -10.00
N GLU A 163 -10.03 -1.30 -9.36
CA GLU A 163 -10.37 0.00 -9.96
C GLU A 163 -9.40 0.37 -11.10
N ALA A 164 -9.77 1.35 -11.91
CA ALA A 164 -8.91 1.83 -12.98
C ALA A 164 -7.62 2.47 -12.45
N PHE A 165 -6.49 2.13 -13.06
CA PHE A 165 -5.19 2.65 -12.67
C PHE A 165 -4.95 4.04 -13.26
N ARG A 166 -4.56 4.98 -12.41
CA ARG A 166 -4.15 6.34 -12.80
C ARG A 166 -2.71 6.33 -13.29
N GLY A 167 -2.42 7.14 -14.30
CA GLY A 167 -1.11 7.18 -14.97
C GLY A 167 0.07 7.70 -14.15
N GLY A 168 -0.15 8.25 -12.95
CA GLY A 168 0.88 8.98 -12.19
C GLY A 168 2.11 8.17 -11.81
N ALA A 169 1.92 6.96 -11.29
CA ALA A 169 3.01 6.08 -10.93
C ALA A 169 3.88 5.70 -12.16
N PHE A 170 3.22 5.40 -13.26
CA PHE A 170 3.86 4.95 -14.52
C PHE A 170 4.58 6.09 -15.22
N ARG A 171 4.01 7.29 -15.16
CA ARG A 171 4.68 8.51 -15.64
C ARG A 171 5.97 8.78 -14.85
N ALA A 172 5.93 8.71 -13.51
CA ALA A 172 7.10 8.91 -12.68
C ALA A 172 8.17 7.83 -12.93
N ALA A 173 7.77 6.57 -13.11
CA ALA A 173 8.65 5.47 -13.47
C ALA A 173 9.34 5.73 -14.83
N ALA A 174 8.57 6.07 -15.87
CA ALA A 174 9.09 6.35 -17.21
C ALA A 174 10.02 7.57 -17.21
N ALA A 175 9.65 8.68 -16.55
CA ALA A 175 10.46 9.91 -16.48
C ALA A 175 11.78 9.73 -15.74
N THR A 176 11.89 8.71 -14.90
CA THR A 176 13.10 8.43 -14.10
C THR A 176 13.84 7.16 -14.53
N GLY A 177 13.31 6.41 -15.52
CA GLY A 177 13.87 5.13 -15.95
C GLY A 177 13.84 4.06 -14.87
N ARG A 178 12.94 4.18 -13.86
CA ARG A 178 12.87 3.24 -12.76
C ARG A 178 11.83 2.15 -13.03
N ALA A 179 12.20 0.90 -12.74
CA ALA A 179 11.30 -0.22 -12.90
C ALA A 179 10.09 -0.11 -11.95
N VAL A 180 8.94 -0.57 -12.41
CA VAL A 180 7.74 -0.75 -11.59
C VAL A 180 7.71 -2.18 -11.09
N VAL A 181 7.55 -2.37 -9.79
CA VAL A 181 7.38 -3.67 -9.13
C VAL A 181 5.92 -3.81 -8.75
N PRO A 182 5.13 -4.63 -9.47
CA PRO A 182 3.74 -4.88 -9.11
C PRO A 182 3.65 -5.71 -7.84
N ILE A 183 2.70 -5.39 -6.96
CA ILE A 183 2.44 -6.13 -5.73
C ILE A 183 0.95 -6.41 -5.64
N THR A 184 0.60 -7.67 -5.43
CA THR A 184 -0.76 -8.09 -5.14
C THR A 184 -0.94 -8.37 -3.66
N VAL A 185 -1.93 -7.71 -3.03
CA VAL A 185 -2.34 -7.96 -1.65
C VAL A 185 -3.72 -8.60 -1.65
N ARG A 186 -3.84 -9.76 -1.01
CA ARG A 186 -5.11 -10.51 -0.85
C ARG A 186 -5.43 -10.71 0.63
N GLY A 187 -6.70 -10.98 0.93
CA GLY A 187 -7.18 -11.28 2.28
C GLY A 187 -7.57 -10.05 3.11
N THR A 188 -6.88 -8.95 3.00
CA THR A 188 -7.11 -7.72 3.79
C THR A 188 -8.54 -7.18 3.69
N ARG A 189 -9.18 -7.33 2.53
CA ARG A 189 -10.56 -6.93 2.32
C ARG A 189 -11.55 -7.73 3.16
N VAL A 190 -11.35 -9.04 3.28
CA VAL A 190 -12.21 -9.90 4.10
C VAL A 190 -12.02 -9.55 5.58
N ILE A 191 -10.79 -9.27 5.99
CA ILE A 191 -10.44 -8.94 7.37
C ILE A 191 -11.01 -7.56 7.77
N MET A 192 -10.75 -6.52 6.96
CA MET A 192 -11.13 -5.13 7.26
C MET A 192 -11.43 -4.34 5.98
N GLY A 193 -12.35 -4.81 5.15
CA GLY A 193 -12.75 -4.14 3.92
C GLY A 193 -13.69 -2.96 4.16
N ARG A 194 -13.91 -2.15 3.13
CA ARG A 194 -14.88 -1.06 3.18
C ARG A 194 -16.30 -1.62 3.36
N GLY A 195 -17.03 -1.12 4.36
CA GLY A 195 -18.38 -1.59 4.71
C GLY A 195 -18.41 -2.81 5.62
N VAL A 196 -17.25 -3.40 5.95
CA VAL A 196 -17.16 -4.47 6.96
C VAL A 196 -17.36 -3.86 8.34
N ARG A 197 -18.39 -4.33 9.08
CA ARG A 197 -18.71 -3.84 10.42
C ARG A 197 -17.96 -4.59 11.52
N LEU A 198 -17.69 -5.87 11.31
CA LEU A 198 -16.94 -6.73 12.22
C LEU A 198 -15.69 -7.24 11.51
N LEU A 199 -14.57 -7.25 12.23
CA LEU A 199 -13.32 -7.78 11.70
C LEU A 199 -13.37 -9.31 11.68
N HIS A 200 -12.74 -9.90 10.67
CA HIS A 200 -12.64 -11.33 10.53
C HIS A 200 -11.17 -11.76 10.56
N ARG A 201 -10.89 -12.86 11.22
CA ARG A 201 -9.58 -13.49 11.16
C ARG A 201 -9.42 -14.19 9.81
N GLY A 202 -8.28 -14.01 9.15
CA GLY A 202 -8.04 -14.67 7.87
C GLY A 202 -6.58 -14.56 7.40
N PRO A 203 -6.22 -15.35 6.39
CA PRO A 203 -4.90 -15.30 5.79
C PRO A 203 -4.73 -14.01 4.98
N ILE A 204 -3.48 -13.55 4.92
CA ILE A 204 -3.04 -12.40 4.13
C ILE A 204 -1.92 -12.88 3.22
N ASP A 205 -2.11 -12.72 1.92
CA ASP A 205 -1.09 -13.05 0.92
C ASP A 205 -0.57 -11.78 0.26
N VAL A 206 0.74 -11.64 0.21
CA VAL A 206 1.45 -10.60 -0.53
C VAL A 206 2.31 -11.28 -1.59
N THR A 207 2.02 -11.00 -2.86
CA THR A 207 2.83 -11.48 -3.99
C THR A 207 3.54 -10.29 -4.63
N ILE A 208 4.86 -10.33 -4.64
CA ILE A 208 5.71 -9.37 -5.33
C ILE A 208 6.04 -9.96 -6.69
N HIS A 209 5.64 -9.29 -7.75
CA HIS A 209 5.85 -9.75 -9.12
C HIS A 209 7.19 -9.26 -9.68
N HIS A 210 7.59 -9.80 -10.83
CA HIS A 210 8.80 -9.35 -11.53
C HIS A 210 8.73 -7.87 -11.89
N PRO A 211 9.85 -7.15 -11.77
CA PRO A 211 9.93 -5.73 -12.16
C PRO A 211 9.67 -5.56 -13.65
N ILE A 212 8.94 -4.51 -14.00
CA ILE A 212 8.68 -4.11 -15.38
C ILE A 212 9.39 -2.77 -15.62
N ALA A 213 10.44 -2.78 -16.42
CA ALA A 213 11.19 -1.58 -16.75
C ALA A 213 10.49 -0.78 -17.86
N PRO A 214 10.47 0.57 -17.79
CA PRO A 214 10.05 1.40 -18.91
C PRO A 214 11.11 1.36 -20.03
N ALA A 215 10.65 1.26 -21.29
CA ALA A 215 11.52 1.31 -22.47
C ALA A 215 11.76 2.75 -22.93
N SER A 216 10.83 3.67 -22.68
CA SER A 216 10.92 5.09 -23.04
C SER A 216 10.10 5.95 -22.07
N ASN A 217 10.10 7.29 -22.30
CA ASN A 217 9.30 8.24 -21.52
C ASN A 217 8.14 8.83 -22.35
N ASP A 218 7.70 8.15 -23.39
CA ASP A 218 6.57 8.60 -24.19
C ASP A 218 5.21 8.16 -23.64
N ARG A 219 4.14 8.75 -24.16
CA ARG A 219 2.77 8.49 -23.72
C ARG A 219 2.34 7.03 -23.98
N ARG A 220 2.83 6.41 -25.07
CA ARG A 220 2.47 5.03 -25.41
C ARG A 220 3.08 4.06 -24.40
N GLU A 221 4.33 4.31 -24.03
CA GLU A 221 5.03 3.51 -23.03
C GLU A 221 4.39 3.62 -21.64
N ILE A 222 3.97 4.82 -21.22
CA ILE A 222 3.26 5.01 -19.95
C ILE A 222 1.97 4.18 -19.92
N VAL A 223 1.22 4.12 -21.02
CA VAL A 223 0.01 3.31 -21.14
C VAL A 223 0.35 1.82 -21.11
N ARG A 224 1.35 1.37 -21.90
CA ARG A 224 1.82 -0.01 -21.93
C ARG A 224 2.23 -0.49 -20.52
N LEU A 225 3.04 0.32 -19.84
CA LEU A 225 3.52 0.01 -18.50
C LEU A 225 2.38 -0.11 -17.48
N ARG A 226 1.41 0.82 -17.53
CA ARG A 226 0.20 0.78 -16.71
C ARG A 226 -0.58 -0.52 -16.93
N ASP A 227 -0.81 -0.87 -18.18
CA ASP A 227 -1.66 -2.02 -18.53
C ASP A 227 -0.94 -3.35 -18.21
N ALA A 228 0.37 -3.43 -18.44
CA ALA A 228 1.17 -4.58 -18.03
C ALA A 228 1.18 -4.78 -16.51
N VAL A 229 1.43 -3.72 -15.73
CA VAL A 229 1.40 -3.79 -14.26
C VAL A 229 0.01 -4.17 -13.74
N ARG A 230 -1.04 -3.60 -14.35
CA ARG A 230 -2.41 -3.95 -14.01
C ARG A 230 -2.69 -5.43 -14.24
N SER A 231 -2.32 -5.97 -15.41
CA SER A 231 -2.49 -7.40 -15.75
C SER A 231 -1.76 -8.33 -14.78
N GLU A 232 -0.56 -7.94 -14.29
CA GLU A 232 0.16 -8.73 -13.27
C GLU A 232 -0.61 -8.78 -11.96
N ILE A 233 -1.12 -7.61 -11.50
CA ILE A 233 -1.89 -7.54 -10.26
C ILE A 233 -3.23 -8.30 -10.40
N GLU A 234 -3.93 -8.19 -11.54
CA GLU A 234 -5.15 -8.95 -11.84
C GLU A 234 -4.90 -10.45 -11.75
N ARG A 235 -3.83 -10.93 -12.38
CA ARG A 235 -3.44 -12.34 -12.32
C ARG A 235 -3.17 -12.80 -10.89
N GLY A 236 -2.49 -11.98 -10.10
CA GLY A 236 -2.23 -12.26 -8.69
C GLY A 236 -3.49 -12.27 -7.82
N LEU A 237 -4.52 -11.50 -8.18
CA LEU A 237 -5.81 -11.48 -7.47
C LEU A 237 -6.65 -12.75 -7.74
N GLY A 238 -6.53 -13.35 -8.96
CA GLY A 238 -7.27 -14.53 -9.35
C GLY A 238 -8.75 -14.28 -9.66
N ASP A 239 -9.49 -15.33 -10.00
CA ASP A 239 -10.84 -15.27 -10.57
C ASP A 239 -11.93 -14.71 -9.66
N GLY A 240 -11.66 -14.51 -8.37
CA GLY A 240 -12.61 -13.92 -7.41
C GLY A 240 -12.74 -12.40 -7.50
N TYR A 241 -11.95 -11.72 -8.35
CA TYR A 241 -11.97 -10.26 -8.51
C TYR A 241 -12.54 -9.86 -9.86
N SER A 242 -13.55 -8.97 -9.85
CA SER A 242 -14.04 -8.31 -11.06
C SER A 242 -13.12 -7.15 -11.46
N VAL A 243 -13.07 -6.85 -12.74
CA VAL A 243 -12.20 -5.80 -13.31
C VAL A 243 -13.07 -4.67 -13.85
N CYS A 244 -12.92 -3.45 -13.30
CA CYS A 244 -13.43 -2.26 -13.96
C CYS A 244 -12.54 -1.95 -15.18
N ARG A 245 -13.00 -2.25 -16.37
CA ARG A 245 -12.41 -1.70 -17.60
C ARG A 245 -12.75 -0.22 -17.63
N GLY A 246 -11.75 0.63 -17.37
CA GLY A 246 -11.91 2.07 -17.51
C GLY A 246 -12.34 2.38 -18.95
N ALA A 247 -13.36 3.22 -19.11
CA ALA A 247 -13.66 3.81 -20.39
C ALA A 247 -12.38 4.53 -20.88
N THR A 248 -11.89 4.11 -22.02
CA THR A 248 -10.84 4.80 -22.77
C THR A 248 -11.40 6.16 -23.19
N GLY A 249 -11.03 7.23 -22.52
CA GLY A 249 -11.28 8.62 -22.82
C GLY A 249 -9.97 9.38 -22.77
#